data_0e4883eb1cd47de9078f0a5cbada5b9a
#
_entry.id   0e4883eb1cd47de9078f0a5cbada5b9a
#
_cell.length_a   1.000
_cell.length_b   1.000
_cell.length_c   1.000
_cell.angle_alpha   90.00
_cell.angle_beta   90.00
_cell.angle_gamma   90.00
#
_symmetry.space_group_name_H-M   'P 1'
#
loop_
_entity.id
_entity.type
_entity.pdbx_description
1 polymer ?
#
loop_
_entity_poly.entity_id
_entity_poly.type
_entity_poly.pdbx_seq_one_letter_code
_entity_poly.pdbx_strand_id
1 'polypeptide(L)'
;MHYNYTDIKAIVAEILENKKDEGGVKNIYFVGCGGSLGALYPAKTFMERESLTLKSGWVSSNEFVHSTPRDFGKNSIICLACHKGNTPETIAAAKLGKEMGAAVIILTWLEESEIIEFGDYIIHYSFDASPDHLAGDIDYAGEKTMCALQVAVELLNQTEGYSNYDKFQQGADMITTVIRKARAHVAQRALDFAEEYKNDSVIYTMGSGAGYGAAYMESICIFMV
;
A
#
# COMPACT_ATOMS: atom_id res chain seq x y z
N MET A 1 7.55 -15.71 -6.20
CA MET A 1 6.79 -16.59 -5.26
C MET A 1 5.53 -15.87 -4.83
N HIS A 2 4.43 -16.61 -4.59
CA HIS A 2 3.12 -16.09 -4.19
C HIS A 2 2.98 -16.23 -2.67
N TYR A 3 2.51 -15.19 -2.01
CA TYR A 3 2.42 -15.06 -0.56
C TYR A 3 1.07 -14.49 -0.13
N ASN A 4 0.73 -14.68 1.13
CA ASN A 4 -0.38 -14.02 1.81
C ASN A 4 0.15 -12.88 2.71
N TYR A 5 -0.73 -12.05 3.23
CA TYR A 5 -0.33 -10.98 4.15
C TYR A 5 0.31 -11.51 5.45
N THR A 6 0.00 -12.74 5.87
CA THR A 6 0.62 -13.37 7.03
C THR A 6 2.11 -13.68 6.84
N ASP A 7 2.59 -13.69 5.60
CA ASP A 7 3.98 -14.00 5.26
C ASP A 7 4.88 -12.75 5.26
N ILE A 8 4.30 -11.54 5.39
CA ILE A 8 5.02 -10.26 5.25
C ILE A 8 6.23 -10.17 6.18
N LYS A 9 6.10 -10.65 7.41
CA LYS A 9 7.23 -10.69 8.36
C LYS A 9 8.41 -11.50 7.83
N ALA A 10 8.13 -12.67 7.26
CA ALA A 10 9.17 -13.54 6.69
C ALA A 10 9.77 -12.94 5.41
N ILE A 11 8.93 -12.34 4.56
CA ILE A 11 9.37 -11.63 3.34
C ILE A 11 10.36 -10.52 3.68
N VAL A 12 10.04 -9.68 4.65
CA VAL A 12 10.92 -8.58 5.06
C VAL A 12 12.22 -9.12 5.64
N ALA A 13 12.18 -10.17 6.45
CA ALA A 13 13.38 -10.81 6.99
C ALA A 13 14.29 -11.36 5.87
N GLU A 14 13.71 -12.00 4.87
CA GLU A 14 14.45 -12.51 3.71
C GLU A 14 15.09 -11.38 2.90
N ILE A 15 14.35 -10.29 2.64
CA ILE A 15 14.90 -9.12 1.95
C ILE A 15 16.09 -8.53 2.70
N LEU A 16 15.96 -8.36 4.01
CA LEU A 16 17.03 -7.80 4.85
C LEU A 16 18.28 -8.68 4.84
N GLU A 17 18.12 -9.99 4.92
CA GLU A 17 19.26 -10.92 4.85
C GLU A 17 19.90 -10.92 3.47
N ASN A 18 19.12 -10.96 2.38
CA ASN A 18 19.63 -10.91 1.01
C ASN A 18 20.38 -9.60 0.68
N LYS A 19 19.99 -8.48 1.31
CA LYS A 19 20.62 -7.17 1.10
C LYS A 19 21.78 -6.87 2.05
N LYS A 20 22.03 -7.69 3.04
CA LYS A 20 23.00 -7.46 4.11
C LYS A 20 24.42 -7.20 3.58
N ASP A 21 24.91 -8.07 2.71
CA ASP A 21 26.26 -7.98 2.15
C ASP A 21 26.39 -6.85 1.10
N GLU A 22 25.28 -6.32 0.60
CA GLU A 22 25.22 -5.19 -0.33
C GLU A 22 25.20 -3.82 0.37
N GLY A 23 25.27 -3.77 1.71
CA GLY A 23 25.21 -2.54 2.51
C GLY A 23 23.84 -2.25 3.11
N GLY A 24 22.94 -3.25 3.09
CA GLY A 24 21.62 -3.22 3.70
C GLY A 24 20.59 -2.38 2.95
N VAL A 25 19.35 -2.43 3.39
CA VAL A 25 18.26 -1.59 2.88
C VAL A 25 18.44 -0.15 3.39
N LYS A 26 18.27 0.83 2.51
CA LYS A 26 18.41 2.27 2.80
C LYS A 26 17.11 3.05 2.64
N ASN A 27 16.23 2.58 1.76
CA ASN A 27 14.97 3.24 1.48
C ASN A 27 13.90 2.26 0.99
N ILE A 28 12.65 2.70 1.11
CA ILE A 28 11.50 2.02 0.52
C ILE A 28 10.66 3.02 -0.27
N TYR A 29 10.28 2.65 -1.49
CA TYR A 29 9.42 3.43 -2.35
C TYR A 29 8.07 2.73 -2.53
N PHE A 30 7.00 3.47 -2.25
CA PHE A 30 5.62 3.05 -2.43
C PHE A 30 5.12 3.61 -3.76
N VAL A 31 4.84 2.73 -4.71
CA VAL A 31 4.59 3.10 -6.11
C VAL A 31 3.29 2.49 -6.61
N GLY A 32 2.50 3.26 -7.34
CA GLY A 32 1.22 2.82 -7.90
C GLY A 32 0.54 3.92 -8.70
N CYS A 33 -0.69 3.67 -9.15
CA CYS A 33 -1.52 4.64 -9.84
C CYS A 33 -2.87 4.77 -9.15
N GLY A 34 -3.44 5.97 -9.15
CA GLY A 34 -4.79 6.22 -8.68
C GLY A 34 -5.07 5.70 -7.27
N GLY A 35 -6.17 4.97 -7.09
CA GLY A 35 -6.54 4.40 -5.80
C GLY A 35 -5.50 3.43 -5.20
N SER A 36 -4.73 2.74 -6.05
CA SER A 36 -3.63 1.90 -5.58
C SER A 36 -2.50 2.74 -4.96
N LEU A 37 -2.17 3.88 -5.56
CA LEU A 37 -1.19 4.80 -5.00
C LEU A 37 -1.67 5.40 -3.67
N GLY A 38 -2.94 5.85 -3.61
CA GLY A 38 -3.51 6.40 -2.37
C GLY A 38 -3.52 5.41 -1.21
N ALA A 39 -3.78 4.13 -1.47
CA ALA A 39 -3.76 3.06 -0.46
C ALA A 39 -2.37 2.83 0.17
N LEU A 40 -1.29 3.19 -0.52
CA LEU A 40 0.07 3.07 -0.02
C LEU A 40 0.51 4.24 0.89
N TYR A 41 -0.23 5.34 0.89
CA TYR A 41 0.16 6.56 1.60
C TYR A 41 0.31 6.41 3.12
N PRO A 42 -0.55 5.65 3.84
CA PRO A 42 -0.36 5.39 5.27
C PRO A 42 0.98 4.75 5.61
N ALA A 43 1.45 3.80 4.80
CA ALA A 43 2.73 3.12 4.97
C ALA A 43 3.92 4.10 4.81
N LYS A 44 3.87 4.97 3.79
CA LYS A 44 4.86 6.01 3.58
C LYS A 44 4.92 6.99 4.75
N THR A 45 3.75 7.48 5.18
CA THR A 45 3.66 8.43 6.30
C THR A 45 4.14 7.81 7.61
N PHE A 46 3.85 6.51 7.83
CA PHE A 46 4.38 5.78 8.97
C PHE A 46 5.91 5.77 8.96
N MET A 47 6.53 5.37 7.86
CA MET A 47 8.00 5.34 7.73
C MET A 47 8.64 6.71 7.97
N GLU A 48 8.07 7.79 7.40
CA GLU A 48 8.58 9.14 7.59
C GLU A 48 8.55 9.64 9.04
N ARG A 49 7.61 9.14 9.84
CA ARG A 49 7.45 9.57 11.23
C ARG A 49 8.23 8.74 12.22
N GLU A 50 8.36 7.46 11.94
CA GLU A 50 8.86 6.50 12.92
C GLU A 50 10.31 6.07 12.62
N SER A 51 10.76 6.07 11.36
CA SER A 51 12.13 5.67 11.03
C SER A 51 13.14 6.80 11.18
N LEU A 52 14.29 6.48 11.75
CA LEU A 52 15.42 7.39 11.91
C LEU A 52 16.45 7.24 10.79
N THR A 53 16.56 6.06 10.18
CA THR A 53 17.64 5.73 9.24
C THR A 53 17.16 5.41 7.83
N LEU A 54 15.92 4.91 7.69
CA LEU A 54 15.34 4.53 6.40
C LEU A 54 14.56 5.70 5.80
N LYS A 55 14.81 5.98 4.54
CA LYS A 55 14.00 6.95 3.80
C LYS A 55 12.78 6.26 3.19
N SER A 56 11.68 6.99 3.05
CA SER A 56 10.51 6.52 2.32
C SER A 56 10.09 7.50 1.23
N GLY A 57 9.63 6.96 0.11
CA GLY A 57 9.07 7.73 -1.00
C GLY A 57 7.67 7.25 -1.35
N TRP A 58 6.87 8.13 -1.96
CA TRP A 58 5.54 7.84 -2.47
C TRP A 58 5.40 8.54 -3.81
N VAL A 59 5.33 7.78 -4.89
CA VAL A 59 5.50 8.29 -6.26
C VAL A 59 4.52 7.57 -7.19
N SER A 60 3.91 8.30 -8.12
CA SER A 60 3.11 7.65 -9.16
C SER A 60 3.98 6.78 -10.06
N SER A 61 3.43 5.68 -10.58
CA SER A 61 4.21 4.74 -11.39
C SER A 61 4.87 5.41 -12.59
N ASN A 62 4.14 6.31 -13.27
CA ASN A 62 4.68 7.01 -14.44
C ASN A 62 5.80 7.98 -14.06
N GLU A 63 5.62 8.74 -12.98
CA GLU A 63 6.67 9.64 -12.47
C GLU A 63 7.90 8.83 -12.04
N PHE A 64 7.71 7.70 -11.37
CA PHE A 64 8.81 6.83 -10.97
C PHE A 64 9.66 6.37 -12.15
N VAL A 65 9.04 5.97 -13.27
CA VAL A 65 9.74 5.52 -14.48
C VAL A 65 10.52 6.65 -15.16
N HIS A 66 9.91 7.84 -15.26
CA HIS A 66 10.49 8.95 -16.01
C HIS A 66 11.35 9.90 -15.16
N SER A 67 11.25 9.83 -13.85
CA SER A 67 12.00 10.66 -12.89
C SER A 67 12.40 9.85 -11.66
N THR A 68 13.06 8.71 -11.90
CA THR A 68 13.49 7.78 -10.83
C THR A 68 14.34 8.49 -9.79
N PRO A 69 14.02 8.36 -8.49
CA PRO A 69 14.82 8.97 -7.42
C PRO A 69 16.29 8.55 -7.48
N ARG A 70 17.20 9.50 -7.28
CA ARG A 70 18.65 9.26 -7.44
C ARG A 70 19.23 8.26 -6.43
N ASP A 71 18.59 8.07 -5.29
CA ASP A 71 18.98 7.13 -4.24
C ASP A 71 18.27 5.77 -4.36
N PHE A 72 17.49 5.57 -5.44
CA PHE A 72 16.87 4.29 -5.74
C PHE A 72 17.85 3.34 -6.45
N GLY A 73 17.88 2.08 -6.05
CA GLY A 73 18.74 1.04 -6.65
C GLY A 73 18.83 -0.22 -5.79
N LYS A 74 19.98 -0.88 -5.81
CA LYS A 74 20.21 -2.19 -5.16
C LYS A 74 19.95 -2.21 -3.65
N ASN A 75 20.05 -1.07 -2.97
CA ASN A 75 19.76 -0.93 -1.54
C ASN A 75 18.32 -0.47 -1.26
N SER A 76 17.45 -0.56 -2.25
CA SER A 76 16.06 -0.13 -2.17
C SER A 76 15.10 -1.31 -2.09
N ILE A 77 13.94 -1.05 -1.48
CA ILE A 77 12.73 -1.82 -1.67
C ILE A 77 11.78 -0.97 -2.52
N ILE A 78 11.12 -1.57 -3.49
CA ILE A 78 9.96 -0.99 -4.16
C ILE A 78 8.73 -1.83 -3.81
N CYS A 79 7.74 -1.20 -3.17
CA CYS A 79 6.45 -1.79 -2.85
C CYS A 79 5.40 -1.22 -3.82
N LEU A 80 5.01 -2.03 -4.79
CA LEU A 80 4.06 -1.63 -5.83
C LEU A 80 2.66 -2.16 -5.51
N ALA A 81 1.65 -1.33 -5.76
CA ALA A 81 0.27 -1.79 -5.73
C ALA A 81 -0.36 -1.68 -7.12
N CYS A 82 -0.84 -2.82 -7.63
CA CYS A 82 -1.54 -2.92 -8.91
C CYS A 82 -2.73 -3.87 -8.76
N HIS A 83 -3.96 -3.32 -8.69
CA HIS A 83 -5.16 -4.09 -8.33
C HIS A 83 -5.36 -5.34 -9.20
N LYS A 84 -5.40 -5.16 -10.51
CA LYS A 84 -5.55 -6.25 -11.48
C LYS A 84 -4.22 -6.69 -12.12
N GLY A 85 -3.10 -6.07 -11.71
CA GLY A 85 -1.77 -6.40 -12.21
C GLY A 85 -1.52 -6.10 -13.69
N ASN A 86 -2.33 -5.24 -14.33
CA ASN A 86 -2.29 -4.96 -15.76
C ASN A 86 -2.13 -3.46 -16.10
N THR A 87 -1.79 -2.61 -15.12
CA THR A 87 -1.55 -1.18 -15.36
C THR A 87 -0.14 -1.01 -15.99
N PRO A 88 -0.04 -0.55 -17.25
CA PRO A 88 1.25 -0.54 -17.98
C PRO A 88 2.35 0.24 -17.27
N GLU A 89 2.01 1.40 -16.67
CA GLU A 89 2.96 2.24 -15.95
C GLU A 89 3.49 1.54 -14.69
N THR A 90 2.63 0.77 -14.01
CA THR A 90 3.04 0.04 -12.80
C THR A 90 3.87 -1.20 -13.16
N ILE A 91 3.58 -1.85 -14.28
CA ILE A 91 4.40 -2.93 -14.84
C ILE A 91 5.78 -2.39 -15.21
N ALA A 92 5.84 -1.25 -15.90
CA ALA A 92 7.11 -0.60 -16.26
C ALA A 92 7.93 -0.23 -15.00
N ALA A 93 7.28 0.27 -13.94
CA ALA A 93 7.95 0.57 -12.68
C ALA A 93 8.49 -0.70 -11.98
N ALA A 94 7.75 -1.80 -12.01
CA ALA A 94 8.20 -3.09 -11.46
C ALA A 94 9.43 -3.61 -12.21
N LYS A 95 9.38 -3.58 -13.55
CA LYS A 95 10.50 -3.96 -14.41
C LYS A 95 11.75 -3.12 -14.13
N LEU A 96 11.59 -1.80 -14.08
CA LEU A 96 12.70 -0.89 -13.77
C LEU A 96 13.28 -1.16 -12.38
N GLY A 97 12.42 -1.41 -11.36
CA GLY A 97 12.86 -1.77 -10.02
C GLY A 97 13.74 -3.01 -10.00
N LYS A 98 13.35 -4.04 -10.75
CA LYS A 98 14.12 -5.28 -10.90
C LYS A 98 15.44 -5.05 -11.64
N GLU A 99 15.42 -4.31 -12.74
CA GLU A 99 16.63 -3.97 -13.53
C GLU A 99 17.66 -3.17 -12.70
N MET A 100 17.20 -2.31 -11.79
CA MET A 100 18.07 -1.55 -10.88
C MET A 100 18.50 -2.33 -9.62
N GLY A 101 18.10 -3.59 -9.49
CA GLY A 101 18.51 -4.47 -8.41
C GLY A 101 17.79 -4.23 -7.07
N ALA A 102 16.70 -3.49 -7.05
CA ALA A 102 15.87 -3.34 -5.86
C ALA A 102 15.14 -4.64 -5.52
N ALA A 103 14.74 -4.81 -4.26
CA ALA A 103 13.77 -5.86 -3.90
C ALA A 103 12.37 -5.41 -4.31
N VAL A 104 11.69 -6.21 -5.11
CA VAL A 104 10.39 -5.86 -5.70
C VAL A 104 9.26 -6.61 -5.01
N ILE A 105 8.47 -5.89 -4.21
CA ILE A 105 7.24 -6.38 -3.58
C ILE A 105 6.05 -5.90 -4.40
N ILE A 106 5.16 -6.82 -4.78
CA ILE A 106 3.94 -6.52 -5.52
C ILE A 106 2.73 -6.88 -4.67
N LEU A 107 1.85 -5.90 -4.47
CA LEU A 107 0.53 -6.07 -3.88
C LEU A 107 -0.49 -6.14 -5.02
N THR A 108 -1.11 -7.28 -5.23
CA THR A 108 -2.12 -7.49 -6.26
C THR A 108 -3.27 -8.36 -5.74
N TRP A 109 -4.43 -8.26 -6.38
CA TRP A 109 -5.57 -9.12 -6.04
C TRP A 109 -5.60 -10.40 -6.87
N LEU A 110 -5.29 -10.29 -8.18
CA LEU A 110 -5.36 -11.45 -9.09
C LEU A 110 -4.12 -12.34 -8.91
N GLU A 111 -4.36 -13.65 -8.90
CA GLU A 111 -3.30 -14.66 -8.82
C GLU A 111 -2.47 -14.73 -10.10
N GLU A 112 -3.11 -14.46 -11.25
CA GLU A 112 -2.45 -14.42 -12.55
C GLU A 112 -2.58 -13.03 -13.16
N SER A 113 -1.46 -12.38 -13.41
CA SER A 113 -1.42 -11.06 -14.02
C SER A 113 -0.01 -10.74 -14.54
N GLU A 114 0.09 -9.80 -15.48
CA GLU A 114 1.34 -9.47 -16.17
C GLU A 114 2.44 -8.97 -15.21
N ILE A 115 2.08 -8.20 -14.19
CA ILE A 115 3.06 -7.59 -13.28
C ILE A 115 3.83 -8.63 -12.45
N ILE A 116 3.26 -9.81 -12.18
CA ILE A 116 3.88 -10.82 -11.31
C ILE A 116 5.22 -11.34 -11.84
N GLU A 117 5.45 -11.25 -13.15
CA GLU A 117 6.72 -11.66 -13.77
C GLU A 117 7.91 -10.81 -13.28
N PHE A 118 7.64 -9.60 -12.83
CA PHE A 118 8.65 -8.65 -12.39
C PHE A 118 8.81 -8.55 -10.87
N GLY A 119 7.96 -9.25 -10.10
CA GLY A 119 8.03 -9.26 -8.64
C GLY A 119 8.93 -10.36 -8.07
N ASP A 120 9.69 -10.04 -7.05
CA ASP A 120 10.39 -11.04 -6.24
C ASP A 120 9.41 -11.66 -5.24
N TYR A 121 8.54 -10.83 -4.66
CA TYR A 121 7.55 -11.19 -3.66
C TYR A 121 6.16 -10.70 -4.09
N ILE A 122 5.24 -11.63 -4.34
CA ILE A 122 3.88 -11.33 -4.78
C ILE A 122 2.94 -11.58 -3.62
N ILE A 123 2.38 -10.52 -3.06
CA ILE A 123 1.43 -10.59 -1.95
C ILE A 123 0.02 -10.41 -2.49
N HIS A 124 -0.79 -11.45 -2.34
CA HIS A 124 -2.21 -11.41 -2.69
C HIS A 124 -3.01 -10.84 -1.51
N TYR A 125 -3.57 -9.67 -1.70
CA TYR A 125 -4.37 -9.03 -0.68
C TYR A 125 -5.85 -9.39 -0.78
N SER A 126 -6.54 -9.33 0.37
CA SER A 126 -7.98 -9.58 0.46
C SER A 126 -8.78 -8.50 -0.25
N PHE A 127 -9.70 -8.90 -1.12
CA PHE A 127 -10.61 -8.01 -1.81
C PHE A 127 -11.96 -8.70 -2.04
N ASP A 128 -13.06 -7.98 -1.80
CA ASP A 128 -14.39 -8.45 -2.12
C ASP A 128 -14.89 -7.80 -3.42
N ALA A 129 -15.07 -8.61 -4.45
CA ALA A 129 -15.58 -8.19 -5.75
C ALA A 129 -17.12 -8.19 -5.82
N SER A 130 -17.83 -8.50 -4.72
CA SER A 130 -19.30 -8.51 -4.71
C SER A 130 -19.87 -7.10 -4.91
N PRO A 131 -21.02 -6.97 -5.58
CA PRO A 131 -21.70 -5.68 -5.74
C PRO A 131 -22.11 -5.05 -4.40
N ASP A 132 -22.35 -5.86 -3.38
CA ASP A 132 -22.67 -5.42 -2.02
C ASP A 132 -21.43 -5.47 -1.13
N HIS A 133 -20.56 -4.48 -1.30
CA HIS A 133 -19.36 -4.32 -0.48
C HIS A 133 -19.65 -4.12 1.03
N LEU A 134 -20.91 -3.91 1.43
CA LEU A 134 -21.31 -3.78 2.83
C LEU A 134 -21.51 -5.14 3.48
N ALA A 135 -21.90 -6.16 2.71
CA ALA A 135 -22.19 -7.51 3.19
C ALA A 135 -21.01 -8.47 3.07
N GLY A 136 -19.94 -8.10 2.33
CA GLY A 136 -18.79 -8.97 2.07
C GLY A 136 -17.95 -9.28 3.31
N ASP A 137 -17.38 -10.48 3.32
CA ASP A 137 -16.50 -10.98 4.38
C ASP A 137 -15.04 -10.61 4.12
N ILE A 138 -14.78 -9.30 3.88
CA ILE A 138 -13.41 -8.83 3.71
C ILE A 138 -12.66 -8.96 5.03
N ASP A 139 -11.50 -9.60 4.98
CA ASP A 139 -10.51 -9.50 6.04
C ASP A 139 -9.66 -8.24 5.81
N TYR A 140 -10.00 -7.16 6.53
CA TYR A 140 -9.28 -5.89 6.39
C TYR A 140 -7.85 -5.92 6.90
N ALA A 141 -7.45 -6.91 7.69
CA ALA A 141 -6.04 -7.11 8.05
C ALA A 141 -5.20 -7.52 6.84
N GLY A 142 -5.80 -8.21 5.89
CA GLY A 142 -5.18 -8.61 4.62
C GLY A 142 -5.51 -7.68 3.44
N GLU A 143 -6.17 -6.54 3.64
CA GLU A 143 -6.47 -5.57 2.58
C GLU A 143 -5.19 -4.81 2.17
N LYS A 144 -5.17 -4.30 0.95
CA LYS A 144 -4.01 -3.65 0.31
C LYS A 144 -3.32 -2.59 1.17
N THR A 145 -4.10 -1.71 1.80
CA THR A 145 -3.56 -0.64 2.66
C THR A 145 -2.87 -1.22 3.90
N MET A 146 -3.48 -2.23 4.51
CA MET A 146 -2.91 -2.92 5.66
C MET A 146 -1.69 -3.75 5.27
N CYS A 147 -1.68 -4.42 4.11
CA CYS A 147 -0.51 -5.12 3.61
C CYS A 147 0.69 -4.18 3.44
N ALA A 148 0.48 -3.01 2.83
CA ALA A 148 1.54 -2.00 2.67
C ALA A 148 2.04 -1.48 4.02
N LEU A 149 1.12 -1.21 4.96
CA LEU A 149 1.48 -0.75 6.30
C LEU A 149 2.22 -1.84 7.09
N GLN A 150 1.83 -3.10 6.98
CA GLN A 150 2.55 -4.22 7.59
C GLN A 150 3.97 -4.36 7.04
N VAL A 151 4.18 -4.20 5.72
CA VAL A 151 5.53 -4.16 5.13
C VAL A 151 6.38 -3.06 5.78
N ALA A 152 5.82 -1.86 5.92
CA ALA A 152 6.53 -0.73 6.55
C ALA A 152 6.84 -0.99 8.03
N VAL A 153 5.87 -1.51 8.78
CA VAL A 153 6.03 -1.82 10.22
C VAL A 153 7.06 -2.93 10.44
N GLU A 154 7.01 -3.99 9.65
CA GLU A 154 7.97 -5.08 9.73
C GLU A 154 9.38 -4.61 9.36
N LEU A 155 9.50 -3.78 8.30
CA LEU A 155 10.79 -3.21 7.92
C LEU A 155 11.40 -2.37 9.05
N LEU A 156 10.62 -1.47 9.65
CA LEU A 156 11.06 -0.67 10.78
C LEU A 156 11.43 -1.54 11.98
N ASN A 157 10.54 -2.47 12.35
CA ASN A 157 10.75 -3.31 13.53
C ASN A 157 12.00 -4.19 13.43
N GLN A 158 12.28 -4.74 12.25
CA GLN A 158 13.42 -5.63 12.03
C GLN A 158 14.75 -4.88 11.80
N THR A 159 14.71 -3.58 11.49
CA THR A 159 15.93 -2.77 11.27
C THR A 159 16.28 -1.90 12.47
N GLU A 160 15.32 -1.20 13.03
CA GLU A 160 15.53 -0.18 14.09
C GLU A 160 14.87 -0.57 15.42
N GLY A 161 13.94 -1.53 15.38
CA GLY A 161 13.02 -1.80 16.48
C GLY A 161 11.83 -0.82 16.48
N TYR A 162 10.65 -1.31 16.84
CA TYR A 162 9.46 -0.46 16.94
C TYR A 162 8.78 -0.64 18.29
N SER A 163 8.85 0.38 19.14
CA SER A 163 8.36 0.32 20.52
C SER A 163 6.86 0.04 20.67
N ASN A 164 6.07 0.36 19.64
CA ASN A 164 4.64 0.09 19.61
C ASN A 164 4.25 -1.13 18.76
N TYR A 165 5.20 -2.00 18.42
CA TYR A 165 4.95 -3.16 17.56
C TYR A 165 3.81 -4.05 18.07
N ASP A 166 3.80 -4.40 19.36
CA ASP A 166 2.73 -5.24 19.93
C ASP A 166 1.36 -4.55 19.88
N LYS A 167 1.31 -3.22 20.06
CA LYS A 167 0.06 -2.46 19.91
C LYS A 167 -0.41 -2.42 18.47
N PHE A 168 0.52 -2.34 17.54
CA PHE A 168 0.19 -2.42 16.12
C PHE A 168 -0.42 -3.78 15.78
N GLN A 169 0.18 -4.88 16.23
CA GLN A 169 -0.36 -6.23 16.00
C GLN A 169 -1.78 -6.38 16.60
N GLN A 170 -1.98 -5.94 17.84
CA GLN A 170 -3.32 -5.92 18.46
C GLN A 170 -4.33 -5.10 17.64
N GLY A 171 -3.90 -3.95 17.10
CA GLY A 171 -4.73 -3.12 16.22
C GLY A 171 -5.06 -3.83 14.91
N ALA A 172 -4.11 -4.52 14.29
CA ALA A 172 -4.31 -5.30 13.08
C ALA A 172 -5.31 -6.44 13.29
N ASP A 173 -5.24 -7.16 14.39
CA ASP A 173 -6.19 -8.22 14.76
C ASP A 173 -7.65 -7.70 14.92
N MET A 174 -7.78 -6.44 15.32
CA MET A 174 -9.08 -5.81 15.56
C MET A 174 -9.63 -5.05 14.34
N ILE A 175 -8.81 -4.76 13.34
CA ILE A 175 -9.14 -3.78 12.29
C ILE A 175 -10.40 -4.14 11.51
N THR A 176 -10.59 -5.42 11.19
CA THR A 176 -11.78 -5.92 10.49
C THR A 176 -13.05 -5.60 11.26
N THR A 177 -13.06 -5.85 12.57
CA THR A 177 -14.20 -5.53 13.43
C THR A 177 -14.44 -4.02 13.54
N VAL A 178 -13.37 -3.24 13.66
CA VAL A 178 -13.45 -1.76 13.76
C VAL A 178 -14.03 -1.17 12.49
N ILE A 179 -13.52 -1.56 11.32
CA ILE A 179 -13.98 -1.04 10.03
C ILE A 179 -15.45 -1.43 9.78
N ARG A 180 -15.85 -2.66 10.05
CA ARG A 180 -17.24 -3.10 9.90
C ARG A 180 -18.20 -2.25 10.77
N LYS A 181 -17.84 -2.02 12.03
CA LYS A 181 -18.63 -1.15 12.91
C LYS A 181 -18.66 0.30 12.44
N ALA A 182 -17.54 0.84 12.01
CA ALA A 182 -17.46 2.21 11.49
C ALA A 182 -18.32 2.39 10.22
N ARG A 183 -18.25 1.46 9.27
CA ARG A 183 -19.08 1.47 8.05
C ARG A 183 -20.57 1.46 8.40
N ALA A 184 -21.00 0.56 9.27
CA ALA A 184 -22.40 0.50 9.71
C ALA A 184 -22.84 1.81 10.39
N HIS A 185 -21.97 2.41 11.20
CA HIS A 185 -22.26 3.67 11.89
C HIS A 185 -22.44 4.87 10.94
N VAL A 186 -21.66 4.93 9.85
CA VAL A 186 -21.69 6.09 8.95
C VAL A 186 -22.60 5.89 7.73
N ALA A 187 -23.15 4.68 7.51
CA ALA A 187 -23.86 4.34 6.28
C ALA A 187 -25.01 5.31 5.93
N GLN A 188 -25.90 5.59 6.90
CA GLN A 188 -27.01 6.50 6.66
C GLN A 188 -26.52 7.93 6.39
N ARG A 189 -25.53 8.42 7.14
CA ARG A 189 -24.95 9.74 6.94
C ARG A 189 -24.30 9.87 5.56
N ALA A 190 -23.68 8.82 5.05
CA ALA A 190 -23.10 8.80 3.70
C ALA A 190 -24.19 8.90 2.61
N LEU A 191 -25.31 8.20 2.79
CA LEU A 191 -26.46 8.30 1.89
C LEU A 191 -27.08 9.69 1.92
N ASP A 192 -27.29 10.25 3.11
CA ASP A 192 -27.85 11.59 3.27
C ASP A 192 -26.95 12.65 2.59
N PHE A 193 -25.62 12.54 2.77
CA PHE A 193 -24.64 13.38 2.10
C PHE A 193 -24.74 13.25 0.57
N ALA A 194 -24.80 12.04 0.05
CA ALA A 194 -24.88 11.81 -1.38
C ALA A 194 -26.17 12.41 -1.97
N GLU A 195 -27.31 12.26 -1.29
CA GLU A 195 -28.58 12.84 -1.74
C GLU A 195 -28.59 14.38 -1.68
N GLU A 196 -27.99 14.96 -0.65
CA GLU A 196 -27.97 16.41 -0.44
C GLU A 196 -27.07 17.12 -1.47
N TYR A 197 -25.89 16.54 -1.78
CA TYR A 197 -24.83 17.19 -2.56
C TYR A 197 -24.64 16.62 -3.97
N LYS A 198 -25.41 15.62 -4.42
CA LYS A 198 -25.26 14.98 -5.75
C LYS A 198 -25.35 15.93 -6.95
N ASN A 199 -25.92 17.12 -6.78
CA ASN A 199 -26.07 18.11 -7.84
C ASN A 199 -25.08 19.28 -7.69
N ASP A 200 -24.21 19.26 -6.70
CA ASP A 200 -23.23 20.33 -6.51
C ASP A 200 -22.15 20.24 -7.61
N SER A 201 -21.80 21.41 -8.15
CA SER A 201 -20.81 21.49 -9.24
C SER A 201 -19.37 21.36 -8.77
N VAL A 202 -19.11 21.50 -7.47
CA VAL A 202 -17.76 21.44 -6.88
C VAL A 202 -17.81 20.78 -5.51
N ILE A 203 -16.98 19.77 -5.31
CA ILE A 203 -16.75 19.12 -4.01
C ILE A 203 -15.25 19.20 -3.70
N TYR A 204 -14.91 19.68 -2.51
CA TYR A 204 -13.54 19.71 -2.03
C TYR A 204 -13.29 18.57 -1.05
N THR A 205 -12.24 17.80 -1.27
CA THR A 205 -11.76 16.82 -0.32
C THR A 205 -10.52 17.33 0.41
N MET A 206 -10.44 17.07 1.70
CA MET A 206 -9.31 17.48 2.53
C MET A 206 -8.86 16.34 3.43
N GLY A 207 -7.55 16.14 3.53
CA GLY A 207 -6.96 15.13 4.40
C GLY A 207 -5.55 15.52 4.84
N SER A 208 -5.13 15.02 5.99
CA SER A 208 -3.78 15.20 6.53
C SER A 208 -3.29 13.90 7.18
N GLY A 209 -1.97 13.78 7.34
CA GLY A 209 -1.36 12.56 7.87
C GLY A 209 -1.77 11.33 7.07
N ALA A 210 -2.04 10.21 7.72
CA ALA A 210 -2.48 8.98 7.05
C ALA A 210 -3.81 9.14 6.28
N GLY A 211 -4.68 10.08 6.69
CA GLY A 211 -5.94 10.37 6.03
C GLY A 211 -5.81 11.06 4.66
N TYR A 212 -4.64 11.62 4.32
CA TYR A 212 -4.42 12.23 3.01
C TYR A 212 -4.61 11.25 1.86
N GLY A 213 -4.14 10.00 2.02
CA GLY A 213 -4.32 8.96 1.01
C GLY A 213 -5.79 8.67 0.71
N ALA A 214 -6.65 8.68 1.74
CA ALA A 214 -8.09 8.50 1.56
C ALA A 214 -8.72 9.69 0.82
N ALA A 215 -8.41 10.93 1.21
CA ALA A 215 -8.90 12.13 0.52
C ALA A 215 -8.44 12.18 -0.95
N TYR A 216 -7.20 11.78 -1.24
CA TYR A 216 -6.68 11.65 -2.59
C TYR A 216 -7.48 10.63 -3.41
N MET A 217 -7.72 9.42 -2.86
CA MET A 217 -8.49 8.38 -3.55
C MET A 217 -9.93 8.82 -3.81
N GLU A 218 -10.58 9.43 -2.82
CA GLU A 218 -11.95 9.91 -2.93
C GLU A 218 -12.08 10.95 -4.05
N SER A 219 -11.15 11.90 -4.09
CA SER A 219 -11.14 12.95 -5.11
C SER A 219 -11.00 12.37 -6.53
N ILE A 220 -9.98 11.56 -6.78
CA ILE A 220 -9.62 11.15 -8.15
C ILE A 220 -10.29 9.86 -8.62
N CYS A 221 -10.76 9.01 -7.70
CA CYS A 221 -11.34 7.71 -8.05
C CYS A 221 -12.85 7.63 -7.80
N ILE A 222 -13.45 8.60 -7.13
CA ILE A 222 -14.90 8.61 -6.82
C ILE A 222 -15.57 9.85 -7.41
N PHE A 223 -15.05 11.06 -7.15
CA PHE A 223 -15.70 12.28 -7.61
C PHE A 223 -15.30 12.72 -9.03
N MET A 224 -14.15 12.29 -9.55
CA MET A 224 -13.67 12.65 -10.90
C MET A 224 -13.90 11.57 -11.95
N VAL A 225 -14.60 10.49 -11.62
CA VAL A 225 -14.83 9.34 -12.54
C VAL A 225 -16.21 9.43 -13.18
#